data_df7dad7ed5269fc0f335730bef35909a
#
_entry.id   df7dad7ed5269fc0f335730bef35909a
#
_cell.length_a   1.000
_cell.length_b   1.000
_cell.length_c   1.000
_cell.angle_alpha   90.00
_cell.angle_beta   90.00
_cell.angle_gamma   90.00
#
_symmetry.space_group_name_H-M   'P 1'
#
loop_
_entity.id
_entity.type
_entity.pdbx_description
1 polymer ?
#
loop_
_entity_poly.entity_id
_entity_poly.type
_entity_poly.pdbx_seq_one_letter_code
_entity_poly.pdbx_strand_id
1 'polypeptide(L)'
;MKSHDIARFTAGTFLRDKIAVVAIALLVIAFITFLLVILGVTIDAIILIDTTLTACIALALALEYRRRAGFWKEVATAIEALERTRYIGDLIDEPDFSEGRLALDAMLALTQLNKNELGELRTQNHERAQYTELWVHEVKTPLAAAKLVLDRMHGPDVAKLKIELERIECLVEQALFAARSDTLVNDYLIREIRLADAVGEACKSNMCYLASCGVALNIQVDPQITVMADRTWLAFILSQLITNAAKYDASTITFTAHEDENEGPHACMILELRDDGCGIPAADVPRVFDRGFTGEVGRAHGSATGMGLFLVARMCAQMGLDVLLASEEGIGTRVEIKFPHDRRRMHMSL
;
A
#
# COMPACT_ATOMS: atom_id res chain seq x y z
N MET A 1 1.74 8.66 -8.70
CA MET A 1 2.62 8.49 -9.90
C MET A 1 2.61 9.78 -10.68
N LYS A 2 3.77 10.42 -10.96
CA LYS A 2 3.82 11.66 -11.77
C LYS A 2 3.21 11.35 -13.13
N SER A 3 2.23 12.17 -13.58
CA SER A 3 1.67 12.10 -14.92
C SER A 3 2.85 12.26 -15.90
N HIS A 4 3.31 11.16 -16.49
CA HIS A 4 4.19 11.24 -17.64
C HIS A 4 3.38 11.90 -18.75
N ASP A 5 3.92 13.00 -19.31
CA ASP A 5 3.42 13.57 -20.56
C ASP A 5 3.47 12.47 -21.63
N ILE A 6 2.34 11.79 -21.82
CA ILE A 6 2.21 10.77 -22.87
C ILE A 6 2.27 11.53 -24.17
N ALA A 7 3.30 11.26 -24.97
CA ALA A 7 3.47 11.88 -26.27
C ALA A 7 2.21 11.61 -27.12
N ARG A 8 1.41 12.66 -27.36
CA ARG A 8 0.17 12.56 -28.13
C ARG A 8 0.51 12.45 -29.61
N PHE A 9 -0.08 11.48 -30.28
CA PHE A 9 0.00 11.35 -31.73
C PHE A 9 -0.74 12.53 -32.38
N THR A 10 -0.01 13.45 -33.03
CA THR A 10 -0.55 14.66 -33.64
C THR A 10 -0.31 14.66 -35.14
N ALA A 11 -1.08 15.46 -35.89
CA ALA A 11 -0.86 15.61 -37.34
C ALA A 11 0.57 16.10 -37.66
N GLY A 12 1.17 16.88 -36.77
CA GLY A 12 2.55 17.37 -36.93
C GLY A 12 3.58 16.25 -36.81
N THR A 13 3.42 15.33 -35.83
CA THR A 13 4.31 14.18 -35.68
C THR A 13 4.16 13.21 -36.85
N PHE A 14 2.94 12.94 -37.31
CA PHE A 14 2.69 12.11 -38.47
C PHE A 14 3.33 12.68 -39.73
N LEU A 15 3.17 13.99 -39.99
CA LEU A 15 3.76 14.64 -41.15
C LEU A 15 5.28 14.62 -41.13
N ARG A 16 5.88 14.78 -39.95
CA ARG A 16 7.33 14.66 -39.76
C ARG A 16 7.85 13.28 -40.10
N ASP A 17 7.12 12.24 -39.70
CA ASP A 17 7.49 10.84 -40.00
C ASP A 17 7.35 10.51 -41.49
N LYS A 18 6.44 11.21 -42.19
CA LYS A 18 6.17 11.03 -43.63
C LYS A 18 6.90 12.03 -44.53
N ILE A 19 7.84 12.83 -44.01
CA ILE A 19 8.52 13.88 -44.76
C ILE A 19 9.24 13.34 -46.00
N ALA A 20 9.85 12.15 -45.89
CA ALA A 20 10.50 11.47 -47.03
C ALA A 20 9.49 11.09 -48.10
N VAL A 21 8.33 10.56 -47.72
CA VAL A 21 7.26 10.17 -48.66
C VAL A 21 6.71 11.37 -49.38
N VAL A 22 6.47 12.50 -48.66
CA VAL A 22 6.00 13.74 -49.21
C VAL A 22 7.03 14.35 -50.19
N ALA A 23 8.32 14.32 -49.82
CA ALA A 23 9.40 14.83 -50.67
C ALA A 23 9.52 13.99 -51.99
N ILE A 24 9.44 12.67 -51.91
CA ILE A 24 9.43 11.82 -53.10
C ILE A 24 8.21 12.10 -53.95
N ALA A 25 7.02 12.25 -53.37
CA ALA A 25 5.80 12.55 -54.10
C ALA A 25 5.92 13.89 -54.86
N LEU A 26 6.46 14.93 -54.23
CA LEU A 26 6.71 16.24 -54.89
C LEU A 26 7.73 16.15 -56.01
N LEU A 27 8.79 15.34 -55.84
CA LEU A 27 9.79 15.08 -56.89
C LEU A 27 9.15 14.37 -58.10
N VAL A 28 8.29 13.38 -57.87
CA VAL A 28 7.57 12.65 -58.91
C VAL A 28 6.62 13.58 -59.66
N ILE A 29 5.86 14.43 -58.95
CA ILE A 29 4.99 15.43 -59.60
C ILE A 29 5.83 16.37 -60.46
N ALA A 30 6.90 16.96 -59.95
CA ALA A 30 7.78 17.84 -60.66
C ALA A 30 8.36 17.19 -61.93
N PHE A 31 8.76 15.93 -61.83
CA PHE A 31 9.26 15.16 -62.97
C PHE A 31 8.17 14.91 -64.03
N ILE A 32 6.95 14.55 -63.63
CA ILE A 32 5.83 14.34 -64.54
C ILE A 32 5.47 15.70 -65.24
N THR A 33 5.38 16.78 -64.52
CA THR A 33 5.14 18.10 -65.06
C THR A 33 6.19 18.51 -66.10
N PHE A 34 7.48 18.28 -65.77
CA PHE A 34 8.59 18.53 -66.68
C PHE A 34 8.46 17.69 -67.99
N LEU A 35 8.11 16.44 -67.91
CA LEU A 35 7.92 15.58 -69.04
C LEU A 35 6.74 16.01 -69.91
N LEU A 36 5.60 16.39 -69.30
CA LEU A 36 4.41 16.87 -70.01
C LEU A 36 4.66 18.20 -70.76
N VAL A 37 5.49 19.10 -70.22
CA VAL A 37 5.92 20.32 -70.89
C VAL A 37 6.76 20.02 -72.14
N ILE A 38 7.70 19.04 -72.04
CA ILE A 38 8.52 18.62 -73.23
C ILE A 38 7.66 18.00 -74.29
N LEU A 39 6.62 17.26 -73.93
CA LEU A 39 5.69 16.61 -74.85
C LEU A 39 4.70 17.61 -75.51
N GLY A 40 4.74 18.90 -75.18
CA GLY A 40 3.89 19.93 -75.72
C GLY A 40 2.41 19.87 -75.31
N VAL A 41 2.12 19.26 -74.18
CA VAL A 41 0.76 19.17 -73.63
C VAL A 41 0.26 20.58 -73.25
N THR A 42 -1.04 20.86 -73.43
CA THR A 42 -1.63 22.16 -73.07
C THR A 42 -1.54 22.43 -71.59
N ILE A 43 -1.32 23.71 -71.22
CA ILE A 43 -1.15 24.14 -69.80
C ILE A 43 -2.35 23.72 -68.95
N ASP A 44 -3.57 23.83 -69.46
CA ASP A 44 -4.79 23.46 -68.75
C ASP A 44 -4.84 21.95 -68.38
N ALA A 45 -4.36 21.11 -69.31
CA ALA A 45 -4.27 19.65 -69.03
C ALA A 45 -3.19 19.34 -67.99
N ILE A 46 -2.06 20.05 -68.01
CA ILE A 46 -0.99 19.91 -66.99
C ILE A 46 -1.51 20.28 -65.60
N ILE A 47 -2.18 21.43 -65.48
CA ILE A 47 -2.77 21.88 -64.22
C ILE A 47 -3.81 20.87 -63.71
N LEU A 48 -4.65 20.31 -64.56
CA LEU A 48 -5.64 19.31 -64.19
C LEU A 48 -4.99 18.03 -63.67
N ILE A 49 -3.91 17.56 -64.30
CA ILE A 49 -3.18 16.34 -63.87
C ILE A 49 -2.50 16.60 -62.54
N ASP A 50 -1.78 17.70 -62.36
CA ASP A 50 -1.06 18.02 -61.13
C ASP A 50 -2.00 18.24 -59.95
N THR A 51 -3.13 18.93 -60.17
CA THR A 51 -4.14 19.12 -59.13
C THR A 51 -4.77 17.79 -58.71
N THR A 52 -5.09 16.93 -59.67
CA THR A 52 -5.69 15.62 -59.41
C THR A 52 -4.72 14.71 -58.63
N LEU A 53 -3.43 14.67 -59.04
CA LEU A 53 -2.41 13.86 -58.42
C LEU A 53 -2.14 14.34 -56.96
N THR A 54 -2.03 15.66 -56.79
CA THR A 54 -1.87 16.27 -55.45
C THR A 54 -3.04 15.95 -54.54
N ALA A 55 -4.28 16.06 -55.07
CA ALA A 55 -5.48 15.69 -54.31
C ALA A 55 -5.52 14.21 -53.89
N CYS A 56 -5.13 13.31 -54.83
CA CYS A 56 -5.05 11.87 -54.49
C CYS A 56 -4.02 11.59 -53.40
N ILE A 57 -2.83 12.20 -53.47
CA ILE A 57 -1.79 12.03 -52.44
C ILE A 57 -2.25 12.57 -51.07
N ALA A 58 -2.85 13.81 -51.09
CA ALA A 58 -3.37 14.38 -49.85
C ALA A 58 -4.48 13.56 -49.23
N LEU A 59 -5.38 12.97 -50.05
CA LEU A 59 -6.43 12.05 -49.58
C LEU A 59 -5.85 10.79 -48.97
N ALA A 60 -4.87 10.16 -49.63
CA ALA A 60 -4.21 8.98 -49.12
C ALA A 60 -3.54 9.22 -47.74
N LEU A 61 -2.81 10.32 -47.63
CA LEU A 61 -2.18 10.70 -46.34
C LEU A 61 -3.22 11.01 -45.26
N ALA A 62 -4.33 11.68 -45.60
CA ALA A 62 -5.41 11.98 -44.67
C ALA A 62 -6.10 10.68 -44.17
N LEU A 63 -6.35 9.71 -45.02
CA LEU A 63 -6.92 8.42 -44.66
C LEU A 63 -5.96 7.63 -43.77
N GLU A 64 -4.68 7.60 -44.11
CA GLU A 64 -3.66 6.93 -43.28
C GLU A 64 -3.53 7.60 -41.88
N TYR A 65 -3.53 8.95 -41.83
CA TYR A 65 -3.52 9.67 -40.59
C TYR A 65 -4.75 9.32 -39.71
N ARG A 66 -5.96 9.36 -40.28
CA ARG A 66 -7.19 9.06 -39.51
C ARG A 66 -7.17 7.65 -38.93
N ARG A 67 -6.70 6.67 -39.70
CA ARG A 67 -6.59 5.26 -39.27
C ARG A 67 -5.62 5.10 -38.10
N ARG A 68 -4.44 5.74 -38.16
CA ARG A 68 -3.44 5.67 -37.09
C ARG A 68 -3.84 6.50 -35.85
N ALA A 69 -4.44 7.67 -36.06
CA ALA A 69 -4.85 8.57 -34.98
C ALA A 69 -5.94 7.96 -34.10
N GLY A 70 -6.87 7.18 -34.66
CA GLY A 70 -7.89 6.43 -33.91
C GLY A 70 -7.25 5.49 -32.90
N PHE A 71 -6.41 4.59 -33.35
CA PHE A 71 -5.71 3.61 -32.51
C PHE A 71 -4.87 4.27 -31.38
N TRP A 72 -4.04 5.25 -31.73
CA TRP A 72 -3.19 5.89 -30.72
C TRP A 72 -3.98 6.72 -29.70
N LYS A 73 -5.16 7.23 -30.07
CA LYS A 73 -6.07 7.89 -29.15
C LYS A 73 -6.67 6.88 -28.16
N GLU A 74 -7.09 5.72 -28.64
CA GLU A 74 -7.60 4.64 -27.77
C GLU A 74 -6.52 4.15 -26.80
N VAL A 75 -5.28 3.93 -27.29
CA VAL A 75 -4.14 3.58 -26.43
C VAL A 75 -3.91 4.62 -25.33
N ALA A 76 -3.91 5.94 -25.68
CA ALA A 76 -3.73 7.00 -24.71
C ALA A 76 -4.85 7.00 -23.64
N THR A 77 -6.11 6.81 -24.09
CA THR A 77 -7.26 6.74 -23.19
C THR A 77 -7.20 5.50 -22.28
N ALA A 78 -6.76 4.36 -22.84
CA ALA A 78 -6.59 3.13 -22.08
C ALA A 78 -5.51 3.28 -20.99
N ILE A 79 -4.39 3.97 -21.30
CA ILE A 79 -3.33 4.25 -20.31
C ILE A 79 -3.84 5.17 -19.19
N GLU A 80 -4.64 6.20 -19.50
CA GLU A 80 -5.25 7.07 -18.49
C GLU A 80 -6.30 6.31 -17.63
N ALA A 81 -6.97 5.32 -18.21
CA ALA A 81 -7.93 4.46 -17.52
C ALA A 81 -7.29 3.31 -16.73
N LEU A 82 -6.00 3.01 -16.94
CA LEU A 82 -5.26 1.93 -16.26
C LEU A 82 -5.27 2.03 -14.71
N GLU A 83 -5.45 3.23 -14.17
CA GLU A 83 -5.65 3.41 -12.72
C GLU A 83 -6.99 2.82 -12.23
N ARG A 84 -7.96 2.62 -13.12
CA ARG A 84 -9.33 2.16 -12.78
C ARG A 84 -9.68 0.79 -13.36
N THR A 85 -9.00 0.32 -14.42
CA THR A 85 -9.39 -0.89 -15.17
C THR A 85 -8.19 -1.80 -15.39
N ARG A 86 -8.30 -3.05 -14.97
CA ARG A 86 -7.19 -4.03 -14.99
C ARG A 86 -6.96 -4.71 -16.36
N TYR A 87 -7.71 -4.38 -17.41
CA TYR A 87 -7.65 -5.05 -18.72
C TYR A 87 -7.50 -4.05 -19.86
N ILE A 88 -6.31 -4.01 -20.47
CA ILE A 88 -6.04 -3.20 -21.67
C ILE A 88 -6.73 -3.81 -22.90
N GLY A 89 -6.82 -5.14 -22.98
CA GLY A 89 -7.32 -5.84 -24.15
C GLY A 89 -8.81 -5.62 -24.48
N ASP A 90 -9.63 -5.24 -23.47
CA ASP A 90 -11.06 -4.95 -23.67
C ASP A 90 -11.32 -3.47 -24.02
N LEU A 91 -10.28 -2.64 -24.01
CA LEU A 91 -10.37 -1.19 -24.21
C LEU A 91 -9.83 -0.70 -25.55
N ILE A 92 -9.15 -1.55 -26.30
CA ILE A 92 -8.49 -1.18 -27.56
C ILE A 92 -8.97 -2.13 -28.65
N ASP A 93 -9.60 -1.58 -29.69
CA ASP A 93 -10.00 -2.34 -30.86
C ASP A 93 -8.78 -2.80 -31.67
N GLU A 94 -8.90 -3.96 -32.34
CA GLU A 94 -7.83 -4.52 -33.16
C GLU A 94 -7.53 -3.57 -34.35
N PRO A 95 -6.28 -3.04 -34.48
CA PRO A 95 -5.95 -2.10 -35.54
C PRO A 95 -5.78 -2.78 -36.89
N ASP A 96 -6.25 -2.13 -37.94
CA ASP A 96 -6.18 -2.63 -39.34
C ASP A 96 -4.79 -2.54 -39.99
N PHE A 97 -3.76 -2.05 -39.25
CA PHE A 97 -2.41 -1.87 -39.78
C PHE A 97 -1.37 -2.68 -38.97
N SER A 98 -0.34 -3.16 -39.68
CA SER A 98 0.63 -4.13 -39.14
C SER A 98 1.39 -3.65 -37.94
N GLU A 99 1.84 -2.38 -37.93
CA GLU A 99 2.57 -1.80 -36.78
C GLU A 99 1.68 -1.65 -35.57
N GLY A 100 0.40 -1.31 -35.74
CA GLY A 100 -0.58 -1.25 -34.67
C GLY A 100 -0.83 -2.62 -34.04
N ARG A 101 -1.01 -3.66 -34.85
CA ARG A 101 -1.17 -5.05 -34.39
C ARG A 101 0.05 -5.51 -33.59
N LEU A 102 1.25 -5.27 -34.11
CA LEU A 102 2.48 -5.63 -33.40
C LEU A 102 2.61 -4.89 -32.07
N ALA A 103 2.24 -3.61 -32.03
CA ALA A 103 2.25 -2.83 -30.79
C ALA A 103 1.21 -3.36 -29.76
N LEU A 104 0.00 -3.67 -30.22
CA LEU A 104 -1.05 -4.25 -29.38
C LEU A 104 -0.63 -5.63 -28.84
N ASP A 105 -0.10 -6.50 -29.69
CA ASP A 105 0.39 -7.83 -29.28
C ASP A 105 1.51 -7.71 -28.24
N ALA A 106 2.44 -6.79 -28.43
CA ALA A 106 3.51 -6.53 -27.48
C ALA A 106 2.97 -6.02 -26.12
N MET A 107 1.98 -5.11 -26.13
CA MET A 107 1.33 -4.61 -24.91
C MET A 107 0.57 -5.71 -24.17
N LEU A 108 -0.15 -6.57 -24.89
CA LEU A 108 -0.87 -7.71 -24.33
C LEU A 108 0.10 -8.74 -23.74
N ALA A 109 1.19 -9.05 -24.44
CA ALA A 109 2.22 -9.95 -23.96
C ALA A 109 2.89 -9.43 -22.67
N LEU A 110 3.26 -8.15 -22.63
CA LEU A 110 3.81 -7.52 -21.42
C LEU A 110 2.81 -7.52 -20.26
N THR A 111 1.54 -7.24 -20.52
CA THR A 111 0.49 -7.28 -19.50
C THR A 111 0.31 -8.70 -18.95
N GLN A 112 0.38 -9.72 -19.81
CA GLN A 112 0.28 -11.11 -19.38
C GLN A 112 1.51 -11.55 -18.56
N LEU A 113 2.72 -11.15 -18.97
CA LEU A 113 3.94 -11.43 -18.21
C LEU A 113 3.89 -10.78 -16.80
N ASN A 114 3.52 -9.50 -16.73
CA ASN A 114 3.36 -8.81 -15.44
C ASN A 114 2.30 -9.48 -14.56
N LYS A 115 1.19 -9.92 -15.16
CA LYS A 115 0.12 -10.61 -14.42
C LYS A 115 0.61 -11.95 -13.85
N ASN A 116 1.37 -12.71 -14.64
CA ASN A 116 1.94 -13.98 -14.20
C ASN A 116 2.94 -13.76 -13.06
N GLU A 117 3.86 -12.80 -13.20
CA GLU A 117 4.85 -12.45 -12.18
C GLU A 117 4.19 -12.01 -10.86
N LEU A 118 3.17 -11.12 -10.95
CA LEU A 118 2.38 -10.72 -9.80
C LEU A 118 1.62 -11.90 -9.17
N GLY A 119 1.13 -12.83 -10.00
CA GLY A 119 0.49 -14.06 -9.54
C GLY A 119 1.45 -14.95 -8.77
N GLU A 120 2.64 -15.18 -9.30
CA GLU A 120 3.69 -15.97 -8.65
C GLU A 120 4.14 -15.34 -7.32
N LEU A 121 4.37 -14.02 -7.29
CA LEU A 121 4.74 -13.31 -6.08
C LEU A 121 3.65 -13.42 -4.99
N ARG A 122 2.38 -13.33 -5.37
CA ARG A 122 1.25 -13.51 -4.46
C ARG A 122 1.20 -14.93 -3.89
N THR A 123 1.38 -15.94 -4.75
CA THR A 123 1.41 -17.35 -4.34
C THR A 123 2.56 -17.60 -3.35
N GLN A 124 3.76 -17.14 -3.68
CA GLN A 124 4.92 -17.27 -2.78
C GLN A 124 4.71 -16.56 -1.43
N ASN A 125 4.12 -15.36 -1.43
CA ASN A 125 3.82 -14.67 -0.18
C ASN A 125 2.77 -15.42 0.65
N HIS A 126 1.75 -16.00 0.01
CA HIS A 126 0.74 -16.80 0.68
C HIS A 126 1.33 -18.08 1.29
N GLU A 127 2.16 -18.79 0.53
CA GLU A 127 2.87 -20.00 1.02
C GLU A 127 3.79 -19.67 2.22
N ARG A 128 4.52 -18.55 2.17
CA ARG A 128 5.35 -18.09 3.30
C ARG A 128 4.52 -17.79 4.53
N ALA A 129 3.36 -17.16 4.37
CA ALA A 129 2.47 -16.88 5.50
C ALA A 129 1.91 -18.15 6.12
N GLN A 130 1.45 -19.11 5.30
CA GLN A 130 0.97 -20.40 5.76
C GLN A 130 2.08 -21.19 6.50
N TYR A 131 3.29 -21.20 5.95
CA TYR A 131 4.43 -21.82 6.60
C TYR A 131 4.72 -21.20 7.98
N THR A 132 4.70 -19.87 8.06
CA THR A 132 4.92 -19.14 9.32
C THR A 132 3.81 -19.48 10.34
N GLU A 133 2.57 -19.57 9.89
CA GLU A 133 1.44 -19.94 10.75
C GLU A 133 1.59 -21.34 11.34
N LEU A 134 1.93 -22.33 10.51
CA LEU A 134 2.21 -23.70 10.97
C LEU A 134 3.38 -23.71 11.96
N TRP A 135 4.47 -23.01 11.65
CA TRP A 135 5.64 -22.92 12.52
C TRP A 135 5.30 -22.30 13.88
N VAL A 136 4.49 -21.22 13.89
CA VAL A 136 4.03 -20.60 15.13
C VAL A 136 3.21 -21.56 15.98
N HIS A 137 2.31 -22.34 15.37
CA HIS A 137 1.54 -23.36 16.08
C HIS A 137 2.45 -24.43 16.70
N GLU A 138 3.46 -24.90 15.98
CA GLU A 138 4.42 -25.87 16.48
C GLU A 138 5.28 -25.34 17.63
N VAL A 139 5.63 -24.04 17.63
CA VAL A 139 6.39 -23.38 18.70
C VAL A 139 5.51 -23.12 19.94
N LYS A 140 4.24 -22.74 19.76
CA LYS A 140 3.31 -22.47 20.87
C LYS A 140 3.08 -23.72 21.75
N THR A 141 3.08 -24.91 21.15
CA THR A 141 2.86 -26.16 21.88
C THR A 141 3.94 -26.45 22.96
N PRO A 142 5.26 -26.50 22.63
CA PRO A 142 6.30 -26.72 23.66
C PRO A 142 6.40 -25.50 24.61
N LEU A 143 6.08 -24.28 24.16
CA LEU A 143 6.06 -23.11 25.02
C LEU A 143 4.97 -23.20 26.10
N ALA A 144 3.76 -23.66 25.74
CA ALA A 144 2.69 -23.93 26.69
C ALA A 144 3.05 -25.05 27.68
N ALA A 145 3.71 -26.12 27.19
CA ALA A 145 4.20 -27.19 28.04
C ALA A 145 5.25 -26.68 29.06
N ALA A 146 6.19 -25.81 28.60
CA ALA A 146 7.18 -25.20 29.48
C ALA A 146 6.54 -24.34 30.57
N LYS A 147 5.51 -23.52 30.22
CA LYS A 147 4.75 -22.75 31.20
C LYS A 147 4.07 -23.61 32.25
N LEU A 148 3.42 -24.70 31.82
CA LEU A 148 2.78 -25.66 32.77
C LEU A 148 3.78 -26.31 33.74
N VAL A 149 5.00 -26.59 33.30
CA VAL A 149 6.07 -27.11 34.18
C VAL A 149 6.48 -26.03 35.18
N LEU A 150 6.72 -24.80 34.70
CA LEU A 150 7.12 -23.69 35.57
C LEU A 150 6.03 -23.27 36.58
N ASP A 151 4.76 -23.48 36.28
CA ASP A 151 3.67 -23.22 37.23
C ASP A 151 3.68 -24.15 38.47
N ARG A 152 4.32 -25.27 38.33
CA ARG A 152 4.51 -26.25 39.44
C ARG A 152 5.82 -26.05 40.22
N MET A 153 6.70 -25.19 39.71
CA MET A 153 7.99 -24.87 40.32
C MET A 153 7.87 -23.58 41.15
N HIS A 154 8.70 -23.45 42.20
CA HIS A 154 8.72 -22.30 43.07
C HIS A 154 10.18 -21.85 43.27
N GLY A 155 10.38 -20.52 43.30
CA GLY A 155 11.70 -19.97 43.55
C GLY A 155 11.93 -18.67 42.74
N PRO A 156 12.93 -17.85 43.10
CA PRO A 156 13.21 -16.57 42.45
C PRO A 156 13.61 -16.72 40.98
N ASP A 157 14.25 -17.80 40.60
CA ASP A 157 14.67 -18.07 39.22
C ASP A 157 13.48 -18.50 38.34
N VAL A 158 12.44 -19.08 38.91
CA VAL A 158 11.22 -19.48 38.21
C VAL A 158 10.48 -18.23 37.72
N ALA A 159 10.44 -17.16 38.50
CA ALA A 159 9.83 -15.90 38.10
C ALA A 159 10.54 -15.28 36.87
N LYS A 160 11.88 -15.32 36.88
CA LYS A 160 12.69 -14.85 35.71
C LYS A 160 12.42 -15.69 34.46
N LEU A 161 12.36 -17.01 34.59
CA LEU A 161 12.07 -17.91 33.48
C LEU A 161 10.67 -17.69 32.90
N LYS A 162 9.67 -17.43 33.75
CA LYS A 162 8.32 -17.06 33.28
C LYS A 162 8.33 -15.80 32.43
N ILE A 163 9.04 -14.76 32.84
CA ILE A 163 9.17 -13.51 32.09
C ILE A 163 9.81 -13.76 30.71
N GLU A 164 10.90 -14.57 30.66
CA GLU A 164 11.55 -14.88 29.38
C GLU A 164 10.66 -15.72 28.46
N LEU A 165 9.85 -16.64 28.99
CA LEU A 165 8.88 -17.39 28.20
C LEU A 165 7.74 -16.50 27.66
N GLU A 166 7.24 -15.56 28.43
CA GLU A 166 6.26 -14.57 27.98
C GLU A 166 6.84 -13.70 26.86
N ARG A 167 8.12 -13.34 27.00
CA ARG A 167 8.83 -12.60 25.96
C ARG A 167 8.98 -13.38 24.66
N ILE A 168 9.31 -14.68 24.73
CA ILE A 168 9.38 -15.55 23.56
C ILE A 168 8.00 -15.67 22.90
N GLU A 169 6.94 -15.83 23.67
CA GLU A 169 5.57 -15.88 23.16
C GLU A 169 5.20 -14.58 22.39
N CYS A 170 5.53 -13.42 22.96
CA CYS A 170 5.32 -12.14 22.31
C CYS A 170 6.08 -12.04 20.96
N LEU A 171 7.34 -12.50 20.91
CA LEU A 171 8.13 -12.52 19.67
C LEU A 171 7.54 -13.46 18.60
N VAL A 172 7.05 -14.63 19.01
CA VAL A 172 6.38 -15.61 18.15
C VAL A 172 5.08 -15.00 17.58
N GLU A 173 4.30 -14.31 18.40
CA GLU A 173 3.11 -13.60 17.94
C GLU A 173 3.45 -12.47 16.98
N GLN A 174 4.48 -11.67 17.26
CA GLN A 174 4.96 -10.65 16.34
C GLN A 174 5.33 -11.24 14.96
N ALA A 175 6.03 -12.39 14.93
CA ALA A 175 6.37 -13.07 13.69
C ALA A 175 5.13 -13.54 12.91
N LEU A 176 4.10 -14.05 13.60
CA LEU A 176 2.84 -14.46 13.00
C LEU A 176 2.11 -13.25 12.37
N PHE A 177 1.96 -12.18 13.13
CA PHE A 177 1.29 -10.98 12.62
C PHE A 177 2.07 -10.31 11.48
N ALA A 178 3.40 -10.31 11.53
CA ALA A 178 4.23 -9.83 10.43
C ALA A 178 3.98 -10.63 9.15
N ALA A 179 3.92 -11.96 9.24
CA ALA A 179 3.64 -12.82 8.09
C ALA A 179 2.23 -12.63 7.52
N ARG A 180 1.22 -12.52 8.39
CA ARG A 180 -0.18 -12.27 7.98
C ARG A 180 -0.35 -10.87 7.37
N SER A 181 0.36 -9.88 7.85
CA SER A 181 0.28 -8.52 7.34
C SER A 181 0.88 -8.36 5.94
N ASP A 182 1.77 -9.27 5.51
CA ASP A 182 2.35 -9.29 4.16
C ASP A 182 1.45 -9.99 3.13
N THR A 183 0.47 -10.78 3.57
CA THR A 183 -0.53 -11.38 2.68
C THR A 183 -1.69 -10.42 2.51
N LEU A 184 -2.12 -10.19 1.25
CA LEU A 184 -3.29 -9.38 0.90
C LEU A 184 -4.62 -10.05 1.28
N VAL A 185 -4.58 -11.12 2.05
CA VAL A 185 -5.78 -11.82 2.51
C VAL A 185 -6.30 -11.08 3.74
N ASN A 186 -7.42 -10.42 3.59
CA ASN A 186 -8.15 -9.73 4.64
C ASN A 186 -8.79 -10.76 5.60
N ASP A 187 -7.99 -11.40 6.44
CA ASP A 187 -8.48 -12.35 7.47
C ASP A 187 -8.97 -11.63 8.74
N TYR A 188 -9.09 -10.30 8.71
CA TYR A 188 -9.64 -9.55 9.83
C TYR A 188 -11.15 -9.35 9.67
N LEU A 189 -11.86 -9.45 10.79
CA LEU A 189 -13.30 -9.36 10.85
C LEU A 189 -13.73 -8.14 11.64
N ILE A 190 -13.99 -7.02 10.96
CA ILE A 190 -14.43 -5.79 11.61
C ILE A 190 -15.83 -5.97 12.16
N ARG A 191 -15.97 -5.79 13.47
CA ARG A 191 -17.21 -5.84 14.23
C ARG A 191 -17.31 -4.67 15.19
N GLU A 192 -18.51 -4.37 15.63
CA GLU A 192 -18.71 -3.45 16.74
C GLU A 192 -18.27 -4.10 18.04
N ILE A 193 -17.34 -3.48 18.75
CA ILE A 193 -16.79 -3.95 20.01
C ILE A 193 -16.82 -2.82 21.05
N ARG A 194 -16.99 -3.18 22.33
CA ARG A 194 -16.83 -2.21 23.42
C ARG A 194 -15.35 -1.93 23.65
N LEU A 195 -14.99 -0.65 23.60
CA LEU A 195 -13.59 -0.25 23.71
C LEU A 195 -13.00 -0.57 25.09
N ALA A 196 -13.78 -0.35 26.14
CA ALA A 196 -13.38 -0.68 27.51
C ALA A 196 -13.09 -2.17 27.72
N ASP A 197 -13.86 -3.07 27.07
CA ASP A 197 -13.64 -4.50 27.16
C ASP A 197 -12.32 -4.89 26.47
N ALA A 198 -12.03 -4.31 25.28
CA ALA A 198 -10.80 -4.57 24.55
C ALA A 198 -9.56 -4.10 25.32
N VAL A 199 -9.61 -2.88 25.90
CA VAL A 199 -8.53 -2.35 26.75
C VAL A 199 -8.35 -3.23 27.99
N GLY A 200 -9.45 -3.58 28.69
CA GLY A 200 -9.40 -4.43 29.87
C GLY A 200 -8.80 -5.81 29.61
N GLU A 201 -9.15 -6.43 28.47
CA GLU A 201 -8.60 -7.73 28.06
C GLU A 201 -7.09 -7.64 27.74
N ALA A 202 -6.65 -6.63 27.02
CA ALA A 202 -5.24 -6.39 26.74
C ALA A 202 -4.43 -6.13 28.02
N CYS A 203 -4.94 -5.33 28.94
CA CYS A 203 -4.32 -5.08 30.23
C CYS A 203 -4.21 -6.36 31.07
N LYS A 204 -5.29 -7.16 31.13
CA LYS A 204 -5.32 -8.43 31.86
C LYS A 204 -4.32 -9.43 31.30
N SER A 205 -4.18 -9.54 29.99
CA SER A 205 -3.23 -10.46 29.32
C SER A 205 -1.78 -10.08 29.61
N ASN A 206 -1.47 -8.80 29.88
CA ASN A 206 -0.12 -8.32 30.19
C ASN A 206 0.12 -8.09 31.69
N MET A 207 -0.82 -8.45 32.57
CA MET A 207 -0.78 -8.11 33.99
C MET A 207 0.47 -8.65 34.71
N CYS A 208 0.89 -9.88 34.41
CA CYS A 208 2.09 -10.47 35.04
C CYS A 208 3.35 -9.71 34.67
N TYR A 209 3.48 -9.33 33.40
CA TYR A 209 4.60 -8.54 32.91
C TYR A 209 4.62 -7.13 33.51
N LEU A 210 3.49 -6.44 33.53
CA LEU A 210 3.35 -5.11 34.15
C LEU A 210 3.68 -5.14 35.65
N ALA A 211 3.18 -6.12 36.37
CA ALA A 211 3.49 -6.31 37.79
C ALA A 211 4.99 -6.54 38.01
N SER A 212 5.66 -7.30 37.14
CA SER A 212 7.11 -7.54 37.25
C SER A 212 7.95 -6.30 36.97
N CYS A 213 7.43 -5.38 36.14
CA CYS A 213 8.04 -4.06 35.85
C CYS A 213 7.61 -2.98 36.84
N GLY A 214 6.65 -3.25 37.75
CA GLY A 214 6.13 -2.27 38.72
C GLY A 214 5.25 -1.18 38.08
N VAL A 215 4.62 -1.45 36.95
CA VAL A 215 3.81 -0.50 36.19
C VAL A 215 2.37 -0.48 36.69
N ALA A 216 1.86 0.71 37.04
CA ALA A 216 0.47 0.92 37.38
C ALA A 216 -0.40 1.22 36.16
N LEU A 217 -1.64 0.72 36.15
CA LEU A 217 -2.62 0.97 35.11
C LEU A 217 -3.72 1.92 35.58
N ASN A 218 -4.06 2.91 34.77
CA ASN A 218 -5.18 3.82 34.98
C ASN A 218 -6.09 3.78 33.73
N ILE A 219 -7.27 3.16 33.86
CA ILE A 219 -8.21 2.99 32.74
C ILE A 219 -9.39 3.93 32.94
N GLN A 220 -9.49 4.95 32.10
CA GLN A 220 -10.53 5.98 32.11
C GLN A 220 -11.31 5.94 30.78
N VAL A 221 -11.82 4.76 30.42
CA VAL A 221 -12.59 4.53 29.21
C VAL A 221 -14.04 4.24 29.58
N ASP A 222 -14.97 5.03 29.05
CA ASP A 222 -16.41 4.83 29.29
C ASP A 222 -16.85 3.45 28.76
N PRO A 223 -17.48 2.60 29.59
CA PRO A 223 -17.95 1.27 29.17
C PRO A 223 -18.98 1.27 28.03
N GLN A 224 -19.62 2.42 27.75
CA GLN A 224 -20.62 2.53 26.69
C GLN A 224 -20.00 2.83 25.31
N ILE A 225 -18.72 3.22 25.25
CA ILE A 225 -18.06 3.51 23.98
C ILE A 225 -17.88 2.24 23.17
N THR A 226 -18.43 2.25 21.92
CA THR A 226 -18.26 1.18 20.95
C THR A 226 -17.49 1.70 19.73
N VAL A 227 -16.64 0.82 19.15
CA VAL A 227 -15.85 1.11 17.95
C VAL A 227 -15.91 -0.05 16.97
N MET A 228 -15.65 0.23 15.70
CA MET A 228 -15.56 -0.80 14.67
C MET A 228 -14.11 -1.26 14.53
N ALA A 229 -13.81 -2.51 14.91
CA ALA A 229 -12.47 -3.07 14.78
C ALA A 229 -12.50 -4.61 14.76
N ASP A 230 -11.39 -5.24 14.38
CA ASP A 230 -11.15 -6.65 14.67
C ASP A 230 -10.63 -6.78 16.11
N ARG A 231 -11.29 -7.60 16.93
CA ARG A 231 -10.98 -7.78 18.35
C ARG A 231 -9.56 -8.33 18.55
N THR A 232 -9.16 -9.30 17.74
CA THR A 232 -7.85 -9.95 17.86
C THR A 232 -6.72 -9.00 17.48
N TRP A 233 -6.92 -8.25 16.40
CA TRP A 233 -5.94 -7.28 15.95
C TRP A 233 -5.81 -6.10 16.92
N LEU A 234 -6.94 -5.60 17.42
CA LEU A 234 -6.92 -4.53 18.42
C LEU A 234 -6.26 -4.98 19.72
N ALA A 235 -6.54 -6.19 20.20
CA ALA A 235 -5.88 -6.76 21.37
C ALA A 235 -4.36 -6.84 21.20
N PHE A 236 -3.88 -7.26 20.02
CA PHE A 236 -2.46 -7.27 19.70
C PHE A 236 -1.86 -5.86 19.69
N ILE A 237 -2.51 -4.88 19.02
CA ILE A 237 -2.07 -3.48 18.98
C ILE A 237 -1.90 -2.94 20.40
N LEU A 238 -2.91 -3.10 21.24
CA LEU A 238 -2.88 -2.64 22.61
C LEU A 238 -1.80 -3.32 23.42
N SER A 239 -1.63 -4.64 23.26
CA SER A 239 -0.56 -5.40 23.92
C SER A 239 0.84 -4.89 23.51
N GLN A 240 1.07 -4.56 22.24
CA GLN A 240 2.34 -3.99 21.78
C GLN A 240 2.60 -2.61 22.39
N LEU A 241 1.59 -1.77 22.52
CA LEU A 241 1.72 -0.44 23.16
C LEU A 241 2.00 -0.55 24.66
N ILE A 242 1.27 -1.44 25.35
CA ILE A 242 1.46 -1.73 26.78
C ILE A 242 2.89 -2.25 27.05
N THR A 243 3.32 -3.24 26.27
CA THR A 243 4.65 -3.83 26.48
C THR A 243 5.77 -2.87 26.12
N ASN A 244 5.57 -1.98 25.13
CA ASN A 244 6.52 -0.91 24.83
C ASN A 244 6.63 0.07 26.02
N ALA A 245 5.52 0.57 26.55
CA ALA A 245 5.55 1.46 27.69
C ALA A 245 6.31 0.85 28.87
N ALA A 246 5.98 -0.39 29.28
CA ALA A 246 6.66 -1.08 30.35
C ALA A 246 8.15 -1.33 30.08
N LYS A 247 8.52 -1.61 28.84
CA LYS A 247 9.91 -1.83 28.40
C LYS A 247 10.76 -0.55 28.49
N TYR A 248 10.15 0.59 28.28
CA TYR A 248 10.82 1.91 28.28
C TYR A 248 10.58 2.69 29.56
N ASP A 249 10.64 1.96 30.68
CA ASP A 249 10.69 2.48 32.05
C ASP A 249 9.45 3.30 32.48
N ALA A 250 8.28 3.02 31.90
CA ALA A 250 7.06 3.64 32.41
C ALA A 250 6.74 3.12 33.81
N SER A 251 6.30 4.01 34.70
CA SER A 251 5.72 3.68 36.00
C SER A 251 4.20 3.67 35.98
N THR A 252 3.58 4.39 35.06
CA THR A 252 2.13 4.49 34.90
C THR A 252 1.72 4.49 33.42
N ILE A 253 0.70 3.71 33.09
CA ILE A 253 0.04 3.73 31.78
C ILE A 253 -1.40 4.15 31.97
N THR A 254 -1.81 5.22 31.30
CA THR A 254 -3.17 5.75 31.33
C THR A 254 -3.86 5.57 30.00
N PHE A 255 -5.07 5.00 30.02
CA PHE A 255 -5.96 4.92 28.88
C PHE A 255 -7.11 5.90 29.04
N THR A 256 -7.35 6.74 28.02
CA THR A 256 -8.51 7.61 27.92
C THR A 256 -9.18 7.44 26.56
N ALA A 257 -10.48 7.69 26.50
CA ALA A 257 -11.20 7.72 25.23
C ALA A 257 -12.10 8.95 25.16
N HIS A 258 -12.07 9.64 24.02
CA HIS A 258 -12.87 10.85 23.79
C HIS A 258 -13.22 10.97 22.31
N GLU A 259 -14.28 11.71 22.02
CA GLU A 259 -14.62 12.06 20.64
C GLU A 259 -13.71 13.20 20.16
N ASP A 260 -13.33 13.16 18.87
CA ASP A 260 -12.63 14.27 18.23
C ASP A 260 -13.57 15.50 18.21
N GLU A 261 -13.10 16.66 18.64
CA GLU A 261 -13.87 17.91 18.70
C GLU A 261 -14.29 18.43 17.29
N ASN A 262 -13.76 17.84 16.22
CA ASN A 262 -14.13 18.19 14.84
C ASN A 262 -15.51 17.62 14.50
N GLU A 263 -16.53 18.46 14.53
CA GLU A 263 -17.86 18.14 14.02
C GLU A 263 -17.83 17.96 12.50
N GLY A 264 -18.34 16.83 11.98
CA GLY A 264 -18.51 16.61 10.53
C GLY A 264 -18.17 15.20 10.06
N PRO A 265 -17.98 14.99 8.74
CA PRO A 265 -17.69 13.68 8.16
C PRO A 265 -16.34 13.10 8.57
N HIS A 266 -15.56 13.82 9.37
CA HIS A 266 -14.27 13.41 9.91
C HIS A 266 -14.33 13.08 11.41
N ALA A 267 -15.51 13.15 12.04
CA ALA A 267 -15.68 12.77 13.44
C ALA A 267 -15.17 11.34 13.68
N CYS A 268 -14.39 11.17 14.72
CA CYS A 268 -13.82 9.88 15.10
C CYS A 268 -13.75 9.73 16.62
N MET A 269 -13.82 8.49 17.09
CA MET A 269 -13.48 8.15 18.46
C MET A 269 -11.96 8.01 18.57
N ILE A 270 -11.34 8.64 19.55
CA ILE A 270 -9.90 8.57 19.83
C ILE A 270 -9.70 7.76 21.10
N LEU A 271 -8.89 6.69 20.99
CA LEU A 271 -8.32 6.01 22.14
C LEU A 271 -6.89 6.52 22.31
N GLU A 272 -6.62 7.13 23.44
CA GLU A 272 -5.28 7.59 23.83
C GLU A 272 -4.69 6.63 24.87
N LEU A 273 -3.45 6.20 24.63
CA LEU A 273 -2.57 5.55 25.59
C LEU A 273 -1.43 6.53 25.90
N ARG A 274 -1.26 6.87 27.18
CA ARG A 274 -0.18 7.72 27.65
C ARG A 274 0.64 7.00 28.70
N ASP A 275 1.95 7.02 28.55
CA ASP A 275 2.91 6.55 29.54
C ASP A 275 3.81 7.70 30.03
N ASP A 276 4.43 7.49 31.19
CA ASP A 276 5.40 8.38 31.85
C ASP A 276 6.84 7.80 31.76
N GLY A 277 7.13 7.01 30.72
CA GLY A 277 8.42 6.40 30.49
C GLY A 277 9.51 7.38 30.04
N CYS A 278 10.65 6.84 29.57
CA CYS A 278 11.79 7.66 29.16
C CYS A 278 11.53 8.54 27.93
N GLY A 279 10.41 8.37 27.23
CA GLY A 279 10.09 9.11 26.01
C GLY A 279 10.98 8.78 24.82
N ILE A 280 10.77 9.51 23.72
CA ILE A 280 11.47 9.31 22.44
C ILE A 280 12.08 10.64 22.00
N PRO A 281 13.38 10.68 21.65
CA PRO A 281 14.00 11.89 21.11
C PRO A 281 13.26 12.41 19.86
N ALA A 282 13.10 13.72 19.75
CA ALA A 282 12.36 14.36 18.66
C ALA A 282 12.86 13.96 17.25
N ALA A 283 14.16 13.67 17.10
CA ALA A 283 14.76 13.22 15.86
C ALA A 283 14.27 11.81 15.44
N ASP A 284 13.90 10.96 16.39
CA ASP A 284 13.48 9.57 16.18
C ASP A 284 11.96 9.45 15.95
N VAL A 285 11.15 10.37 16.48
CA VAL A 285 9.67 10.35 16.39
C VAL A 285 9.15 10.15 14.96
N PRO A 286 9.66 10.81 13.91
CA PRO A 286 9.17 10.58 12.54
C PRO A 286 9.40 9.17 11.99
N ARG A 287 10.29 8.39 12.63
CA ARG A 287 10.75 7.08 12.17
C ARG A 287 10.31 5.92 13.04
N VAL A 288 9.58 6.16 14.12
CA VAL A 288 9.19 5.11 15.09
C VAL A 288 8.34 4.00 14.46
N PHE A 289 7.64 4.32 13.37
CA PHE A 289 6.83 3.37 12.61
C PHE A 289 7.57 2.70 11.45
N ASP A 290 8.84 3.03 11.20
CA ASP A 290 9.65 2.39 10.17
C ASP A 290 9.99 0.95 10.56
N ARG A 291 9.98 0.03 9.58
CA ARG A 291 10.29 -1.38 9.80
C ARG A 291 11.71 -1.56 10.32
N GLY A 292 11.84 -2.19 11.49
CA GLY A 292 13.14 -2.50 12.10
C GLY A 292 13.85 -1.29 12.71
N PHE A 293 13.18 -0.14 12.81
CA PHE A 293 13.76 1.03 13.44
C PHE A 293 13.83 0.86 14.97
N THR A 294 15.04 1.05 15.50
CA THR A 294 15.29 1.08 16.94
C THR A 294 16.15 2.31 17.21
N GLY A 295 15.57 3.32 17.91
CA GLY A 295 16.32 4.51 18.34
C GLY A 295 17.49 4.17 19.28
N GLU A 296 18.24 5.19 19.73
CA GLU A 296 19.37 4.98 20.66
C GLU A 296 18.93 4.31 21.95
N VAL A 297 17.80 4.72 22.50
CA VAL A 297 17.22 4.15 23.70
C VAL A 297 16.87 2.65 23.50
N GLY A 298 16.29 2.30 22.36
CA GLY A 298 15.96 0.91 22.03
C GLY A 298 17.17 0.00 21.91
N ARG A 299 18.27 0.50 21.38
CA ARG A 299 19.56 -0.21 21.29
C ARG A 299 20.21 -0.41 22.67
N ALA A 300 20.11 0.57 23.54
CA ALA A 300 20.65 0.50 24.90
C ALA A 300 19.93 -0.57 25.74
N HIS A 301 18.61 -0.76 25.56
CA HIS A 301 17.82 -1.80 26.26
C HIS A 301 17.99 -3.21 25.68
N GLY A 302 18.82 -3.40 24.61
CA GLY A 302 19.32 -4.70 24.14
C GLY A 302 18.31 -5.68 23.54
N SER A 303 17.01 -5.37 23.53
CA SER A 303 15.94 -6.31 23.12
C SER A 303 14.93 -5.72 22.15
N ALA A 304 15.25 -4.61 21.48
CA ALA A 304 14.33 -3.96 20.55
C ALA A 304 14.46 -4.56 19.13
N THR A 305 13.40 -5.17 18.61
CA THR A 305 13.35 -5.67 17.23
C THR A 305 12.99 -4.60 16.21
N GLY A 306 12.44 -3.46 16.67
CA GLY A 306 11.89 -2.41 15.80
C GLY A 306 10.64 -2.85 15.01
N MET A 307 10.02 -3.97 15.38
CA MET A 307 8.84 -4.51 14.68
C MET A 307 7.54 -4.11 15.33
N GLY A 308 7.50 -3.84 16.64
CA GLY A 308 6.25 -3.62 17.39
C GLY A 308 5.42 -2.45 16.85
N LEU A 309 5.98 -1.23 16.86
CA LEU A 309 5.27 -0.03 16.37
C LEU A 309 5.01 -0.08 14.85
N PHE A 310 5.92 -0.66 14.07
CA PHE A 310 5.68 -0.90 12.65
C PHE A 310 4.43 -1.75 12.42
N LEU A 311 4.27 -2.86 13.17
CA LEU A 311 3.08 -3.70 13.07
C LEU A 311 1.82 -2.98 13.55
N VAL A 312 1.90 -2.20 14.61
CA VAL A 312 0.80 -1.34 15.09
C VAL A 312 0.30 -0.43 13.96
N ALA A 313 1.20 0.35 13.34
CA ALA A 313 0.82 1.26 12.26
C ALA A 313 0.24 0.52 11.06
N ARG A 314 0.83 -0.62 10.68
CA ARG A 314 0.38 -1.41 9.53
C ARG A 314 -1.00 -2.03 9.76
N MET A 315 -1.25 -2.59 10.94
CA MET A 315 -2.55 -3.18 11.30
C MET A 315 -3.64 -2.10 11.42
N CYS A 316 -3.32 -0.95 12.01
CA CYS A 316 -4.22 0.19 12.00
C CYS A 316 -4.60 0.60 10.58
N ALA A 317 -3.63 0.79 9.69
CA ALA A 317 -3.87 1.16 8.29
C ALA A 317 -4.72 0.13 7.55
N GLN A 318 -4.50 -1.17 7.76
CA GLN A 318 -5.30 -2.24 7.15
C GLN A 318 -6.76 -2.25 7.64
N MET A 319 -7.00 -1.90 8.90
CA MET A 319 -8.36 -1.73 9.44
C MET A 319 -8.99 -0.37 9.11
N GLY A 320 -8.30 0.52 8.38
CA GLY A 320 -8.75 1.88 8.11
C GLY A 320 -8.73 2.79 9.33
N LEU A 321 -7.87 2.48 10.31
CA LEU A 321 -7.64 3.30 11.50
C LEU A 321 -6.38 4.14 11.31
N ASP A 322 -6.36 5.35 11.86
CA ASP A 322 -5.17 6.19 11.93
C ASP A 322 -4.50 6.02 13.30
N VAL A 323 -3.16 6.01 13.32
CA VAL A 323 -2.37 6.01 14.54
C VAL A 323 -1.40 7.19 14.54
N LEU A 324 -1.38 7.93 15.65
CA LEU A 324 -0.50 9.07 15.86
C LEU A 324 0.33 8.81 17.11
N LEU A 325 1.57 9.29 17.10
CA LEU A 325 2.45 9.22 18.26
C LEU A 325 3.08 10.59 18.51
N ALA A 326 3.01 11.02 19.75
CA ALA A 326 3.71 12.19 20.26
C ALA A 326 4.54 11.77 21.47
N SER A 327 5.78 12.21 21.56
CA SER A 327 6.67 11.86 22.66
C SER A 327 7.65 12.99 22.94
N GLU A 328 8.03 13.09 24.21
CA GLU A 328 9.06 14.02 24.69
C GLU A 328 10.02 13.26 25.59
N GLU A 329 11.32 13.38 25.28
CA GLU A 329 12.38 12.69 26.01
C GLU A 329 12.38 13.09 27.49
N GLY A 330 12.38 12.10 28.37
CA GLY A 330 12.31 12.28 29.83
C GLY A 330 10.92 12.59 30.40
N ILE A 331 9.87 12.67 29.57
CA ILE A 331 8.49 12.94 30.01
C ILE A 331 7.58 11.74 29.76
N GLY A 332 7.68 11.08 28.58
CA GLY A 332 6.89 9.92 28.22
C GLY A 332 6.37 9.95 26.78
N THR A 333 5.48 9.01 26.49
CA THR A 333 4.91 8.84 25.15
C THR A 333 3.39 8.83 25.19
N ARG A 334 2.77 9.38 24.15
CA ARG A 334 1.34 9.38 23.91
C ARG A 334 1.06 8.79 22.52
N VAL A 335 0.23 7.77 22.50
CA VAL A 335 -0.22 7.14 21.25
C VAL A 335 -1.74 7.29 21.15
N GLU A 336 -2.22 7.79 20.04
CA GLU A 336 -3.63 7.95 19.71
C GLU A 336 -4.01 7.00 18.58
N ILE A 337 -5.07 6.22 18.77
CA ILE A 337 -5.70 5.39 17.73
C ILE A 337 -7.04 6.03 17.41
N LYS A 338 -7.27 6.39 16.13
CA LYS A 338 -8.47 7.06 15.67
C LYS A 338 -9.39 6.07 14.96
N PHE A 339 -10.61 5.93 15.48
CA PHE A 339 -11.65 5.06 14.93
C PHE A 339 -12.69 5.92 14.20
N PRO A 340 -12.76 5.88 12.85
CA PRO A 340 -13.72 6.69 12.10
C PRO A 340 -15.16 6.22 12.34
N HIS A 341 -16.11 7.15 12.48
CA HIS A 341 -17.53 6.84 12.58
C HIS A 341 -18.15 6.39 11.23
N ASP A 342 -17.57 6.82 10.10
CA ASP A 342 -18.07 6.45 8.77
C ASP A 342 -17.50 5.11 8.30
N ARG A 343 -18.37 4.10 8.17
CA ARG A 343 -18.05 2.75 7.66
C ARG A 343 -17.44 2.75 6.24
N ARG A 344 -17.69 3.78 5.43
CA ARG A 344 -17.21 3.86 4.04
C ARG A 344 -15.70 4.06 3.94
N ARG A 345 -15.06 4.65 4.94
CA ARG A 345 -13.62 4.84 4.99
C ARG A 345 -12.83 3.56 5.22
N MET A 346 -13.39 2.59 5.93
CA MET A 346 -12.76 1.29 6.20
C MET A 346 -12.55 0.43 4.94
N HIS A 347 -13.25 0.75 3.83
CA HIS A 347 -13.15 0.03 2.55
C HIS A 347 -12.33 0.78 1.49
N MET A 348 -11.84 2.00 1.74
CA MET A 348 -11.12 2.82 0.74
C MET A 348 -9.60 2.70 0.80
N SER A 349 -9.04 1.86 1.66
CA SER A 349 -7.59 1.62 1.79
C SER A 349 -7.10 0.40 0.99
N LEU A 350 -7.89 -0.05 0.00
CA LEU A 350 -7.57 -1.19 -0.87
C LEU A 350 -7.21 -0.73 -2.29
#